data_91f86caef52854127c1113b597f1f03e
#
_entry.id   91f86caef52854127c1113b597f1f03e
#
_cell.length_a   1.000
_cell.length_b   1.000
_cell.length_c   1.000
_cell.angle_alpha   90.00
_cell.angle_beta   90.00
_cell.angle_gamma   90.00
#
_symmetry.space_group_name_H-M   'P 1'
#
loop_
_entity.id
_entity.type
_entity.pdbx_description
1 polymer ?
#
loop_
_entity_poly.entity_id
_entity_poly.type
_entity_poly.pdbx_seq_one_letter_code
_entity_poly.pdbx_strand_id
1 'polypeptide(L)'
;MSSQAASTLIARLQSIPTLPTVALRVMEITANPKSSANDLMDIISPDVSLTTKILKISNSPFYGLTREISSLQHAVTVLGFKEIRNLVISTVAFDSFKNLGKNNKF
;
A
#
# COMPACT_ATOMS: atom_id res chain seq x y z
N MET A 1 19.99 -3.11 22.26
CA MET A 1 18.85 -2.29 21.88
C MET A 1 17.63 -2.70 22.66
N SER A 2 16.91 -1.78 23.20
CA SER A 2 15.74 -2.09 23.99
C SER A 2 14.56 -2.49 23.10
N SER A 3 13.65 -3.30 23.64
CA SER A 3 12.42 -3.66 22.94
C SER A 3 11.57 -2.43 22.63
N GLN A 4 11.70 -1.39 23.43
CA GLN A 4 11.01 -0.13 23.21
C GLN A 4 11.48 0.55 21.93
N ALA A 5 12.79 0.51 21.64
CA ALA A 5 13.32 1.06 20.39
C ALA A 5 12.78 0.30 19.18
N ALA A 6 12.69 -1.02 19.28
CA ALA A 6 12.14 -1.84 18.21
C ALA A 6 10.66 -1.54 17.99
N SER A 7 9.89 -1.42 19.06
CA SER A 7 8.46 -1.08 18.96
C SER A 7 8.24 0.28 18.33
N THR A 8 9.08 1.27 18.70
CA THR A 8 9.00 2.61 18.12
C THR A 8 9.31 2.58 16.63
N LEU A 9 10.31 1.79 16.24
CA LEU A 9 10.68 1.66 14.84
C LEU A 9 9.53 1.04 14.02
N ILE A 10 8.93 -0.02 14.53
CA ILE A 10 7.80 -0.67 13.87
C ILE A 10 6.64 0.30 13.71
N ALA A 11 6.31 1.06 14.75
CA ALA A 11 5.25 2.05 14.68
C ALA A 11 5.55 3.12 13.62
N ARG A 12 6.81 3.54 13.52
CA ARG A 12 7.23 4.49 12.50
C ARG A 12 7.09 3.93 11.09
N LEU A 13 7.45 2.67 10.89
CA LEU A 13 7.30 2.03 9.59
C LEU A 13 5.85 1.99 9.15
N GLN A 14 4.94 1.71 10.08
CA GLN A 14 3.52 1.69 9.77
C GLN A 14 2.96 3.08 9.47
N SER A 15 3.54 4.13 10.03
CA SER A 15 3.08 5.50 9.85
C SER A 15 3.77 6.24 8.71
N ILE A 16 4.84 5.67 8.14
CA ILE A 16 5.56 6.30 7.03
C ILE A 16 4.67 6.30 5.79
N PRO A 17 4.51 7.46 5.14
CA PRO A 17 3.76 7.51 3.89
C PRO A 17 4.47 6.75 2.77
N THR A 18 3.69 6.19 1.86
CA THR A 18 4.23 5.60 0.64
C THR A 18 4.87 6.69 -0.20
N LEU A 19 6.06 6.40 -0.73
CA LEU A 19 6.79 7.37 -1.55
C LEU A 19 6.02 7.66 -2.84
N PRO A 20 5.92 8.94 -3.26
CA PRO A 20 5.27 9.29 -4.51
C PRO A 20 5.86 8.59 -5.73
N THR A 21 7.16 8.27 -5.70
CA THR A 21 7.81 7.55 -6.78
C THR A 21 7.22 6.17 -6.99
N VAL A 22 6.80 5.49 -5.93
CA VAL A 22 6.15 4.18 -6.04
C VAL A 22 4.82 4.33 -6.77
N ALA A 23 4.04 5.35 -6.44
CA ALA A 23 2.77 5.61 -7.10
C ALA A 23 2.96 5.86 -8.59
N LEU A 24 3.96 6.68 -8.96
CA LEU A 24 4.25 6.96 -10.36
C LEU A 24 4.62 5.69 -11.13
N ARG A 25 5.44 4.83 -10.53
CA ARG A 25 5.81 3.57 -11.15
C ARG A 25 4.61 2.64 -11.32
N VAL A 26 3.72 2.60 -10.33
CA VAL A 26 2.50 1.81 -10.45
C VAL A 26 1.64 2.33 -11.59
N MET A 27 1.49 3.64 -11.72
CA MET A 27 0.74 4.24 -12.81
C MET A 27 1.34 3.91 -14.16
N GLU A 28 2.66 3.98 -14.30
CA GLU A 28 3.35 3.63 -15.54
C GLU A 28 3.09 2.18 -15.94
N ILE A 29 3.23 1.27 -14.97
CA ILE A 29 3.05 -0.16 -15.24
C ILE A 29 1.60 -0.44 -15.60
N THR A 30 0.65 0.12 -14.89
CA THR A 30 -0.76 -0.15 -15.15
C THR A 30 -1.26 0.50 -16.45
N ALA A 31 -0.57 1.53 -16.93
CA ALA A 31 -0.87 2.12 -18.23
C ALA A 31 -0.36 1.29 -19.39
N ASN A 32 0.60 0.39 -19.16
CA ASN A 32 1.16 -0.45 -20.19
C ASN A 32 0.33 -1.74 -20.31
N PRO A 33 -0.32 -1.98 -21.46
CA PRO A 33 -1.18 -3.17 -21.61
C PRO A 33 -0.43 -4.49 -21.56
N LYS A 34 0.90 -4.47 -21.64
CA LYS A 34 1.73 -5.68 -21.55
C LYS A 34 2.14 -5.99 -20.13
N SER A 35 1.84 -5.13 -19.17
CA SER A 35 2.22 -5.35 -17.77
C SER A 35 1.40 -6.45 -17.14
N SER A 36 2.04 -7.19 -16.23
CA SER A 36 1.41 -8.29 -15.52
C SER A 36 1.26 -7.95 -14.04
N ALA A 37 0.50 -8.81 -13.34
CA ALA A 37 0.38 -8.72 -11.89
C ALA A 37 1.74 -8.84 -11.21
N ASN A 38 2.66 -9.64 -11.76
CA ASN A 38 4.00 -9.76 -11.21
C ASN A 38 4.77 -8.46 -11.26
N ASP A 39 4.64 -7.70 -12.37
CA ASP A 39 5.28 -6.39 -12.48
C ASP A 39 4.79 -5.46 -11.38
N LEU A 40 3.50 -5.48 -11.12
CA LEU A 40 2.90 -4.65 -10.06
C LEU A 40 3.42 -5.07 -8.69
N MET A 41 3.46 -6.37 -8.42
CA MET A 41 3.95 -6.89 -7.14
C MET A 41 5.42 -6.57 -6.92
N ASP A 42 6.23 -6.61 -7.96
CA ASP A 42 7.66 -6.30 -7.87
C ASP A 42 7.90 -4.86 -7.41
N ILE A 43 7.00 -3.96 -7.74
CA ILE A 43 7.10 -2.56 -7.31
C ILE A 43 6.58 -2.38 -5.88
N ILE A 44 5.49 -3.05 -5.53
CA ILE A 44 4.84 -2.86 -4.23
C ILE A 44 5.55 -3.62 -3.13
N SER A 45 6.02 -4.84 -3.40
CA SER A 45 6.56 -5.73 -2.37
C SER A 45 7.71 -5.13 -1.55
N PRO A 46 8.65 -4.39 -2.13
CA PRO A 46 9.73 -3.80 -1.32
C PRO A 46 9.27 -2.70 -0.38
N ASP A 47 8.10 -2.14 -0.62
CA ASP A 47 7.54 -1.09 0.25
C ASP A 47 6.68 -1.73 1.33
N VAL A 48 7.27 -1.89 2.52
CA VAL A 48 6.60 -2.56 3.65
C VAL A 48 5.36 -1.78 4.08
N SER A 49 5.46 -0.46 4.11
CA SER A 49 4.35 0.39 4.51
C SER A 49 3.17 0.22 3.56
N LEU A 50 3.42 0.28 2.27
CA LEU A 50 2.37 0.14 1.26
C LEU A 50 1.75 -1.26 1.29
N THR A 51 2.59 -2.29 1.35
CA THR A 51 2.11 -3.68 1.41
C THR A 51 1.20 -3.89 2.62
N THR A 52 1.61 -3.41 3.79
CA THR A 52 0.81 -3.52 5.00
C THR A 52 -0.54 -2.83 4.84
N LYS A 53 -0.54 -1.64 4.27
CA LYS A 53 -1.78 -0.87 4.05
C LYS A 53 -2.71 -1.57 3.06
N ILE A 54 -2.15 -2.11 1.98
CA ILE A 54 -2.95 -2.84 0.99
C ILE A 54 -3.62 -4.06 1.64
N LEU A 55 -2.87 -4.83 2.43
CA LEU A 55 -3.44 -6.01 3.10
C LEU A 55 -4.53 -5.60 4.10
N LYS A 56 -4.30 -4.54 4.84
CA LYS A 56 -5.27 -4.05 5.81
C LYS A 56 -6.57 -3.63 5.14
N ILE A 57 -6.48 -2.88 4.06
CA ILE A 57 -7.66 -2.42 3.32
C ILE A 57 -8.37 -3.60 2.67
N SER A 58 -7.60 -4.55 2.11
CA SER A 58 -8.16 -5.73 1.47
C SER A 58 -9.00 -6.57 2.44
N ASN A 59 -8.59 -6.60 3.70
CA ASN A 59 -9.30 -7.34 4.74
C ASN A 59 -10.38 -6.53 5.45
N SER A 60 -10.62 -5.29 4.99
CA SER A 60 -11.63 -4.43 5.60
C SER A 60 -13.04 -4.90 5.26
N PRO A 61 -14.05 -4.50 6.08
CA PRO A 61 -15.44 -4.83 5.79
C PRO A 61 -15.93 -4.30 4.45
N PHE A 62 -15.25 -3.29 3.90
CA PHE A 62 -15.59 -2.72 2.60
C PHE A 62 -15.64 -3.80 1.51
N TYR A 63 -14.67 -4.72 1.52
CA TYR A 63 -14.62 -5.79 0.52
C TYR A 63 -15.45 -7.01 0.91
N GLY A 64 -15.76 -7.17 2.19
CA GLY A 64 -16.64 -8.25 2.66
C GLY A 64 -16.15 -9.64 2.34
N LEU A 65 -14.84 -9.85 2.34
CA LEU A 65 -14.27 -11.15 2.02
C LEU A 65 -14.49 -12.16 3.14
N THR A 66 -14.74 -13.41 2.78
CA THR A 66 -14.99 -14.48 3.76
C THR A 66 -13.70 -15.04 4.35
N ARG A 67 -12.57 -14.84 3.68
CA ARG A 67 -11.28 -15.31 4.12
C ARG A 67 -10.31 -14.16 4.22
N GLU A 68 -9.42 -14.24 5.19
CA GLU A 68 -8.39 -13.25 5.37
C GLU A 68 -7.34 -13.34 4.26
N ILE A 69 -6.98 -12.18 3.72
CA ILE A 69 -5.90 -12.07 2.75
C ILE A 69 -4.60 -11.87 3.53
N SER A 70 -3.66 -12.78 3.34
CA SER A 70 -2.42 -12.79 4.11
C SER A 70 -1.19 -12.43 3.30
N SER A 71 -1.31 -12.29 1.97
CA SER A 71 -0.18 -11.96 1.11
C SER A 71 -0.62 -11.00 0.01
N LEU A 72 0.36 -10.25 -0.51
CA LEU A 72 0.10 -9.35 -1.62
C LEU A 72 -0.33 -10.12 -2.86
N GLN A 73 0.28 -11.27 -3.12
CA GLN A 73 -0.11 -12.10 -4.25
C GLN A 73 -1.56 -12.54 -4.15
N HIS A 74 -1.99 -12.93 -2.95
CA HIS A 74 -3.38 -13.31 -2.71
C HIS A 74 -4.31 -12.13 -2.95
N ALA A 75 -3.92 -10.94 -2.48
CA ALA A 75 -4.72 -9.73 -2.70
C ALA A 75 -4.89 -9.44 -4.19
N VAL A 76 -3.82 -9.54 -4.96
CA VAL A 76 -3.87 -9.32 -6.41
C VAL A 76 -4.76 -10.35 -7.08
N THR A 77 -4.68 -11.60 -6.64
CA THR A 77 -5.51 -12.68 -7.20
C THR A 77 -7.00 -12.45 -6.92
N VAL A 78 -7.33 -12.07 -5.69
CA VAL A 78 -8.73 -11.92 -5.27
C VAL A 78 -9.34 -10.62 -5.79
N LEU A 79 -8.64 -9.51 -5.64
CA LEU A 79 -9.17 -8.20 -5.99
C LEU A 79 -8.90 -7.80 -7.44
N GLY A 80 -7.82 -8.31 -8.02
CA GLY A 80 -7.46 -8.01 -9.39
C GLY A 80 -6.51 -6.84 -9.53
N PHE A 81 -5.89 -6.79 -10.69
CA PHE A 81 -4.87 -5.82 -11.04
C PHE A 81 -5.36 -4.36 -10.90
N LYS A 82 -6.53 -4.07 -11.47
CA LYS A 82 -7.08 -2.71 -11.47
C LYS A 82 -7.44 -2.23 -10.08
N GLU A 83 -7.98 -3.12 -9.27
CA GLU A 83 -8.38 -2.76 -7.90
C GLU A 83 -7.15 -2.47 -7.06
N ILE A 84 -6.11 -3.27 -7.16
CA ILE A 84 -4.85 -3.03 -6.44
C ILE A 84 -4.22 -1.72 -6.89
N ARG A 85 -4.23 -1.43 -8.20
CA ARG A 85 -3.77 -0.14 -8.71
C ARG A 85 -4.51 1.01 -8.05
N ASN A 86 -5.83 0.92 -8.00
CA ASN A 86 -6.64 1.98 -7.41
C ASN A 86 -6.37 2.13 -5.92
N LEU A 87 -6.16 1.02 -5.22
CA LEU A 87 -5.81 1.05 -3.80
C LEU A 87 -4.47 1.74 -3.57
N VAL A 88 -3.48 1.45 -4.40
CA VAL A 88 -2.16 2.09 -4.28
C VAL A 88 -2.28 3.60 -4.48
N ILE A 89 -2.96 4.01 -5.53
CA ILE A 89 -3.12 5.43 -5.85
C ILE A 89 -3.87 6.14 -4.73
N SER A 90 -4.95 5.55 -4.24
CA SER A 90 -5.73 6.12 -3.14
C SER A 90 -4.93 6.22 -1.85
N THR A 91 -4.13 5.20 -1.55
CA THR A 91 -3.30 5.18 -0.36
C THR A 91 -2.27 6.30 -0.40
N VAL A 92 -1.61 6.48 -1.53
CA VAL A 92 -0.62 7.56 -1.69
C VAL A 92 -1.29 8.93 -1.59
N ALA A 93 -2.44 9.10 -2.20
CA ALA A 93 -3.18 10.35 -2.12
C ALA A 93 -3.59 10.66 -0.69
N PHE A 94 -4.10 9.67 0.04
CA PHE A 94 -4.47 9.83 1.44
C PHE A 94 -3.28 10.20 2.31
N ASP A 95 -2.14 9.53 2.12
CA ASP A 95 -0.92 9.84 2.86
C ASP A 95 -0.46 11.28 2.60
N SER A 96 -0.57 11.74 1.36
CA SER A 96 -0.21 13.11 1.01
C SER A 96 -1.09 14.12 1.74
N PHE A 97 -2.40 13.89 1.77
CA PHE A 97 -3.32 14.75 2.50
C PHE A 97 -3.03 14.75 3.99
N LYS A 98 -2.78 13.59 4.56
CA LYS A 98 -2.49 13.44 5.97
C LYS A 98 -1.23 14.22 6.34
N ASN A 99 -0.20 14.16 5.51
CA ASN A 99 1.04 14.88 5.74
C ASN A 99 0.86 16.38 5.63
N LEU A 100 0.09 16.84 4.66
CA LEU A 100 -0.23 18.25 4.53
C LEU A 100 -0.98 18.77 5.76
N GLY A 101 -1.94 17.98 6.25
CA GLY A 101 -2.68 18.32 7.44
C GLY A 101 -1.79 18.45 8.66
N LYS A 102 -0.82 17.57 8.81
CA LYS A 102 0.13 17.61 9.91
C LYS A 102 1.07 18.82 9.81
N ASN A 103 1.51 19.13 8.60
CA ASN A 103 2.45 20.22 8.36
C ASN A 103 1.79 21.58 8.49
N ASN A 104 0.49 21.65 8.25
CA ASN A 104 -0.29 22.89 8.30
C ASN A 104 -1.11 22.98 9.57
N LYS A 105 -0.50 22.70 10.68
CA LYS A 105 -1.18 22.84 11.96
C LYS A 105 -1.54 24.29 12.22
N PHE A 106 -2.77 24.48 12.48
CA PHE A 106 -3.30 25.79 12.81
C PHE A 106 -3.72 25.84 14.24
#